data_997342b75a8d5c6294cf985acf39b358
#
_entry.id   997342b75a8d5c6294cf985acf39b358
#
_cell.length_a   1.000
_cell.length_b   1.000
_cell.length_c   1.000
_cell.angle_alpha   90.00
_cell.angle_beta   90.00
_cell.angle_gamma   90.00
#
_symmetry.space_group_name_H-M   'P 1'
#
loop_
_entity.id
_entity.type
_entity.pdbx_description
1 polymer ?
#
loop_
_entity_poly.entity_id
_entity_poly.type
_entity_poly.pdbx_seq_one_letter_code
_entity_poly.pdbx_strand_id
1 'polypeptide(L)'
;GKTKRAGEQSIQRVGCNYLIFRTAWLYSQFGKNFVKTMRQLTADKDKLRVVFDQIGTPTYAKDLADIIYRVIEGDQYHKQGIYHFSNEGVCSWYDFAKEICELSGNSCDIQPCHSDEFPSKVKRPHFSVLDKTKLKLAFGVEIPYWKDSLVKCINELKENN
;
A
#
# COMPACT_ATOMS: atom_id res chain seq x y z
N GLY A 1 5.92 -9.58 -12.00
CA GLY A 1 6.68 -10.34 -10.99
C GLY A 1 8.10 -10.70 -11.43
N LYS A 2 8.29 -11.28 -12.64
CA LYS A 2 9.60 -11.75 -13.11
C LYS A 2 10.67 -10.65 -13.14
N THR A 3 10.35 -9.47 -13.66
CA THR A 3 11.29 -8.33 -13.76
C THR A 3 11.71 -7.79 -12.38
N LYS A 4 10.78 -7.70 -11.43
CA LYS A 4 11.10 -7.30 -10.05
C LYS A 4 12.03 -8.31 -9.38
N ARG A 5 11.75 -9.61 -9.51
CA ARG A 5 12.62 -10.68 -9.00
C ARG A 5 14.01 -10.66 -9.65
N ALA A 6 14.10 -10.43 -10.96
CA ALA A 6 15.38 -10.29 -11.64
C ALA A 6 16.22 -9.13 -11.09
N GLY A 7 15.60 -7.99 -10.79
CA GLY A 7 16.26 -6.86 -10.13
C GLY A 7 16.80 -7.22 -8.73
N GLU A 8 16.01 -7.91 -7.88
CA GLU A 8 16.48 -8.41 -6.59
C GLU A 8 17.67 -9.35 -6.73
N GLN A 9 17.60 -10.30 -7.68
CA GLN A 9 18.70 -11.24 -7.95
C GLN A 9 19.96 -10.51 -8.44
N SER A 10 19.81 -9.45 -9.24
CA SER A 10 20.95 -8.66 -9.70
C SER A 10 21.66 -7.96 -8.54
N ILE A 11 20.91 -7.37 -7.60
CA ILE A 11 21.47 -6.78 -6.38
C ILE A 11 22.23 -7.83 -5.57
N GLN A 12 21.63 -9.01 -5.37
CA GLN A 12 22.25 -10.11 -4.64
C GLN A 12 23.56 -10.60 -5.27
N ARG A 13 23.63 -10.66 -6.61
CA ARG A 13 24.84 -11.10 -7.35
C ARG A 13 26.00 -10.13 -7.23
N VAL A 14 25.75 -8.85 -7.06
CA VAL A 14 26.80 -7.83 -6.91
C VAL A 14 27.59 -8.03 -5.60
N GLY A 15 27.01 -8.70 -4.60
CA GLY A 15 27.68 -8.99 -3.32
C GLY A 15 27.83 -7.78 -2.41
N CYS A 16 27.15 -6.66 -2.69
CA CYS A 16 27.10 -5.51 -1.79
C CYS A 16 26.11 -5.75 -0.64
N ASN A 17 26.24 -4.99 0.41
CA ASN A 17 25.24 -4.94 1.47
C ASN A 17 23.92 -4.38 0.91
N TYR A 18 22.80 -5.02 1.22
CA TYR A 18 21.50 -4.58 0.69
C TYR A 18 20.35 -4.81 1.67
N LEU A 19 19.38 -3.91 1.58
CA LEU A 19 18.06 -4.06 2.17
C LEU A 19 17.03 -3.90 1.03
N ILE A 20 16.19 -4.92 0.84
CA ILE A 20 15.11 -4.89 -0.15
C ILE A 20 13.78 -4.92 0.61
N PHE A 21 13.01 -3.85 0.50
CA PHE A 21 11.65 -3.79 1.03
C PHE A 21 10.65 -4.09 -0.09
N ARG A 22 9.99 -5.26 0.00
CA ARG A 22 8.85 -5.58 -0.86
C ARG A 22 7.59 -4.96 -0.28
N THR A 23 6.85 -4.24 -1.10
CA THR A 23 5.61 -3.58 -0.71
C THR A 23 4.50 -3.80 -1.73
N ALA A 24 3.25 -3.56 -1.33
CA ALA A 24 2.07 -3.64 -2.16
C ALA A 24 1.13 -2.46 -1.90
N TRP A 25 0.25 -2.14 -2.85
CA TRP A 25 -0.81 -1.13 -2.71
C TRP A 25 -0.32 0.23 -2.20
N LEU A 26 0.83 0.69 -2.73
CA LEU A 26 1.48 1.92 -2.30
C LEU A 26 0.66 3.14 -2.69
N TYR A 27 0.46 4.05 -1.73
CA TYR A 27 -0.20 5.34 -1.94
C TYR A 27 0.48 6.45 -1.14
N SER A 28 0.26 7.70 -1.56
CA SER A 28 0.74 8.90 -0.90
C SER A 28 -0.06 10.12 -1.34
N GLN A 29 0.21 11.28 -0.74
CA GLN A 29 -0.26 12.58 -1.22
C GLN A 29 0.39 12.98 -2.55
N PHE A 30 1.52 12.37 -2.91
CA PHE A 30 2.27 12.67 -4.14
C PHE A 30 1.92 11.70 -5.28
N GLY A 31 2.09 12.17 -6.50
CA GLY A 31 1.95 11.37 -7.70
C GLY A 31 0.53 10.83 -7.94
N LYS A 32 0.40 9.93 -8.91
CA LYS A 32 -0.86 9.25 -9.23
C LYS A 32 -0.97 7.93 -8.50
N ASN A 33 -2.05 7.72 -7.75
CA ASN A 33 -2.29 6.50 -6.99
C ASN A 33 -3.79 6.25 -6.77
N PHE A 34 -4.15 5.11 -6.18
CA PHE A 34 -5.52 4.68 -5.98
C PHE A 34 -6.31 5.66 -5.08
N VAL A 35 -5.71 6.16 -3.99
CA VAL A 35 -6.39 7.09 -3.06
C VAL A 35 -6.82 8.35 -3.80
N LYS A 36 -5.91 9.00 -4.52
CA LYS A 36 -6.22 10.22 -5.28
C LYS A 36 -7.25 9.96 -6.38
N THR A 37 -7.14 8.80 -7.05
CA THR A 37 -8.11 8.39 -8.09
C THR A 37 -9.49 8.19 -7.49
N MET A 38 -9.61 7.50 -6.35
CA MET A 38 -10.91 7.26 -5.71
C MET A 38 -11.51 8.56 -5.15
N ARG A 39 -10.71 9.44 -4.52
CA ARG A 39 -11.20 10.76 -4.11
C ARG A 39 -11.86 11.53 -5.25
N GLN A 40 -11.19 11.58 -6.41
CA GLN A 40 -11.71 12.25 -7.58
C GLN A 40 -12.98 11.57 -8.11
N LEU A 41 -12.93 10.24 -8.32
CA LEU A 41 -14.07 9.51 -8.88
C LEU A 41 -15.30 9.56 -7.98
N THR A 42 -15.12 9.53 -6.65
CA THR A 42 -16.25 9.61 -5.70
C THR A 42 -16.79 11.02 -5.52
N ALA A 43 -16.04 12.05 -5.90
CA ALA A 43 -16.53 13.43 -6.00
C ALA A 43 -17.34 13.67 -7.28
N ASP A 44 -16.94 13.02 -8.40
CA ASP A 44 -17.50 13.27 -9.73
C ASP A 44 -18.69 12.37 -10.08
N LYS A 45 -18.86 11.23 -9.35
CA LYS A 45 -19.85 10.20 -9.71
C LYS A 45 -20.76 9.84 -8.54
N ASP A 46 -22.03 9.66 -8.83
CA ASP A 46 -23.02 9.21 -7.87
C ASP A 46 -22.85 7.73 -7.50
N LYS A 47 -22.30 6.92 -8.43
CA LYS A 47 -22.16 5.47 -8.25
C LYS A 47 -20.88 4.94 -8.87
N LEU A 48 -20.22 4.02 -8.14
CA LEU A 48 -19.02 3.28 -8.58
C LEU A 48 -19.15 1.79 -8.25
N ARG A 49 -18.49 0.94 -9.04
CA ARG A 49 -18.30 -0.49 -8.72
C ARG A 49 -16.82 -0.75 -8.46
N VAL A 50 -16.51 -1.42 -7.37
CA VAL A 50 -15.13 -1.71 -6.97
C VAL A 50 -14.99 -3.17 -6.57
N VAL A 51 -13.89 -3.79 -6.98
CA VAL A 51 -13.61 -5.21 -6.76
C VAL A 51 -13.45 -5.50 -5.26
N PHE A 52 -14.19 -6.50 -4.75
CA PHE A 52 -14.17 -6.91 -3.35
C PHE A 52 -13.42 -8.24 -3.08
N ASP A 53 -13.25 -9.09 -4.09
CA ASP A 53 -12.63 -10.42 -4.02
C ASP A 53 -11.11 -10.41 -4.20
N GLN A 54 -10.48 -9.23 -4.16
CA GLN A 54 -9.03 -9.05 -4.11
C GLN A 54 -8.64 -8.42 -2.77
N ILE A 55 -7.99 -9.23 -1.94
CA ILE A 55 -7.64 -8.92 -0.55
C ILE A 55 -6.15 -8.60 -0.44
N GLY A 56 -5.82 -7.53 0.25
CA GLY A 56 -4.46 -7.08 0.48
C GLY A 56 -4.36 -6.12 1.64
N THR A 57 -3.26 -5.39 1.70
CA THR A 57 -3.09 -4.30 2.66
C THR A 57 -2.52 -3.07 1.97
N PRO A 58 -3.17 -1.90 2.11
CA PRO A 58 -2.62 -0.64 1.63
C PRO A 58 -1.31 -0.29 2.33
N THR A 59 -0.42 0.39 1.62
CA THR A 59 0.85 0.88 2.16
C THR A 59 0.93 2.39 1.99
N TYR A 60 0.94 3.13 3.09
CA TYR A 60 1.24 4.55 3.07
C TYR A 60 2.74 4.78 2.90
N ALA A 61 3.12 5.49 1.84
CA ALA A 61 4.53 5.66 1.49
C ALA A 61 5.34 6.39 2.58
N LYS A 62 4.72 7.27 3.35
CA LYS A 62 5.37 7.96 4.47
C LYS A 62 5.75 7.00 5.58
N ASP A 63 4.87 6.05 5.95
CA ASP A 63 5.19 5.04 6.95
C ASP A 63 6.37 4.15 6.50
N LEU A 64 6.42 3.78 5.23
CA LEU A 64 7.57 3.05 4.68
C LEU A 64 8.85 3.91 4.71
N ALA A 65 8.76 5.19 4.36
CA ALA A 65 9.88 6.10 4.42
C ALA A 65 10.40 6.29 5.86
N ASP A 66 9.51 6.41 6.83
CA ASP A 66 9.85 6.52 8.25
C ASP A 66 10.59 5.26 8.76
N ILE A 67 10.17 4.07 8.33
CA ILE A 67 10.90 2.82 8.66
C ILE A 67 12.29 2.81 8.03
N ILE A 68 12.41 3.18 6.75
CA ILE A 68 13.71 3.26 6.06
C ILE A 68 14.62 4.26 6.78
N TYR A 69 14.10 5.43 7.14
CA TYR A 69 14.84 6.46 7.86
C TYR A 69 15.36 5.94 9.21
N ARG A 70 14.49 5.30 10.02
CA ARG A 70 14.87 4.72 11.31
C ARG A 70 15.94 3.63 11.19
N VAL A 71 15.89 2.80 10.15
CA VAL A 71 16.89 1.76 9.88
C VAL A 71 18.25 2.39 9.57
N ILE A 72 18.29 3.50 8.84
CA ILE A 72 19.52 4.23 8.49
C ILE A 72 20.05 4.98 9.73
N GLU A 73 19.20 5.76 10.41
CA GLU A 73 19.58 6.54 11.60
C GLU A 73 20.06 5.65 12.76
N GLY A 74 19.44 4.49 12.93
CA GLY A 74 19.81 3.49 13.94
C GLY A 74 20.99 2.60 13.55
N ASP A 75 21.71 2.90 12.48
CA ASP A 75 22.84 2.11 11.96
C ASP A 75 22.53 0.63 11.75
N GLN A 76 21.28 0.31 11.39
CA GLN A 76 20.80 -1.07 11.24
C GLN A 76 20.83 -1.59 9.79
N TYR A 77 21.40 -0.83 8.86
CA TYR A 77 21.49 -1.19 7.44
C TYR A 77 22.39 -2.41 7.18
N HIS A 78 23.19 -2.84 8.17
CA HIS A 78 23.97 -4.08 8.13
C HIS A 78 23.10 -5.35 8.22
N LYS A 79 21.83 -5.25 8.64
CA LYS A 79 20.87 -6.36 8.71
C LYS A 79 20.36 -6.72 7.31
N GLN A 80 21.26 -7.25 6.49
CA GLN A 80 20.99 -7.55 5.08
C GLN A 80 19.80 -8.48 4.86
N GLY A 81 19.10 -8.28 3.76
CA GLY A 81 18.06 -9.21 3.33
C GLY A 81 16.87 -8.58 2.64
N ILE A 82 15.88 -9.46 2.39
CA ILE A 82 14.58 -9.09 1.84
C ILE A 82 13.56 -9.08 2.98
N TYR A 83 12.83 -7.99 3.06
CA TYR A 83 11.80 -7.73 4.05
C TYR A 83 10.50 -7.34 3.37
N HIS A 84 9.37 -7.66 4.00
CA HIS A 84 8.07 -7.21 3.55
C HIS A 84 7.59 -6.03 4.40
N PHE A 85 7.02 -5.03 3.75
CA PHE A 85 6.36 -3.92 4.42
C PHE A 85 5.01 -3.61 3.75
N SER A 86 3.97 -3.53 4.56
CA SER A 86 2.70 -2.86 4.32
C SER A 86 2.17 -2.39 5.67
N ASN A 87 1.18 -1.52 5.70
CA ASN A 87 0.52 -1.21 6.97
C ASN A 87 -0.11 -2.45 7.60
N GLU A 88 -0.49 -2.43 8.86
CA GLU A 88 -1.21 -3.53 9.51
C GLU A 88 -2.67 -3.59 9.08
N GLY A 89 -3.28 -4.77 9.28
CA GLY A 89 -4.66 -5.04 8.89
C GLY A 89 -4.79 -5.55 7.47
N VAL A 90 -6.03 -5.80 7.06
CA VAL A 90 -6.39 -6.41 5.78
C VAL A 90 -7.67 -5.75 5.28
N CYS A 91 -7.77 -5.51 3.98
CA CYS A 91 -8.99 -5.03 3.34
C CYS A 91 -9.07 -5.47 1.87
N SER A 92 -10.27 -5.39 1.28
CA SER A 92 -10.45 -5.44 -0.17
C SER A 92 -10.24 -4.07 -0.80
N TRP A 93 -10.15 -4.01 -2.15
CA TRP A 93 -10.20 -2.73 -2.86
C TRP A 93 -11.52 -1.99 -2.62
N TYR A 94 -12.63 -2.74 -2.46
CA TYR A 94 -13.94 -2.20 -2.13
C TYR A 94 -13.93 -1.51 -0.75
N ASP A 95 -13.44 -2.19 0.30
CA ASP A 95 -13.35 -1.63 1.64
C ASP A 95 -12.46 -0.38 1.65
N PHE A 96 -11.33 -0.44 0.95
CA PHE A 96 -10.41 0.69 0.85
C PHE A 96 -11.06 1.89 0.12
N ALA A 97 -11.81 1.66 -0.96
CA ALA A 97 -12.54 2.71 -1.66
C ALA A 97 -13.66 3.32 -0.82
N LYS A 98 -14.41 2.50 -0.07
CA LYS A 98 -15.44 2.96 0.88
C LYS A 98 -14.85 3.92 1.91
N GLU A 99 -13.76 3.53 2.54
CA GLU A 99 -13.08 4.34 3.55
C GLU A 99 -12.54 5.66 2.97
N ILE A 100 -11.97 5.62 1.76
CA ILE A 100 -11.51 6.83 1.05
C ILE A 100 -12.67 7.78 0.78
N CYS A 101 -13.82 7.27 0.33
CA CYS A 101 -15.02 8.06 0.06
C CYS A 101 -15.51 8.76 1.33
N GLU A 102 -15.66 8.01 2.42
CA GLU A 102 -16.12 8.50 3.72
C GLU A 102 -15.18 9.58 4.26
N LEU A 103 -13.88 9.31 4.35
CA LEU A 103 -12.88 10.24 4.84
C LEU A 103 -12.75 11.51 3.96
N SER A 104 -13.10 11.40 2.67
CA SER A 104 -13.11 12.55 1.75
C SER A 104 -14.35 13.42 1.91
N GLY A 105 -15.38 12.95 2.61
CA GLY A 105 -16.68 13.64 2.73
C GLY A 105 -17.55 13.53 1.49
N ASN A 106 -17.32 12.52 0.64
CA ASN A 106 -18.08 12.30 -0.58
C ASN A 106 -19.27 11.34 -0.34
N SER A 107 -20.34 11.46 -1.13
CA SER A 107 -21.58 10.70 -0.97
C SER A 107 -21.82 9.63 -2.05
N CYS A 108 -20.78 9.24 -2.80
CA CYS A 108 -20.87 8.26 -3.87
C CYS A 108 -21.31 6.87 -3.37
N ASP A 109 -22.29 6.26 -4.04
CA ASP A 109 -22.70 4.87 -3.80
C ASP A 109 -21.66 3.90 -4.37
N ILE A 110 -20.77 3.39 -3.50
CA ILE A 110 -19.75 2.40 -3.90
C ILE A 110 -20.30 1.00 -3.68
N GLN A 111 -20.42 0.23 -4.76
CA GLN A 111 -20.93 -1.12 -4.78
C GLN A 111 -19.83 -2.15 -5.03
N PRO A 112 -19.88 -3.34 -4.40
CA PRO A 112 -18.94 -4.40 -4.67
C PRO A 112 -19.18 -5.03 -6.05
N CYS A 113 -18.10 -5.55 -6.66
CA CYS A 113 -18.19 -6.41 -7.84
C CYS A 113 -17.09 -7.48 -7.78
N HIS A 114 -17.28 -8.58 -8.50
CA HIS A 114 -16.25 -9.60 -8.66
C HIS A 114 -15.17 -9.17 -9.67
N SER A 115 -13.99 -9.79 -9.56
CA SER A 115 -12.86 -9.50 -10.45
C SER A 115 -13.14 -9.84 -11.93
N ASP A 116 -13.98 -10.83 -12.19
CA ASP A 116 -14.38 -11.24 -13.55
C ASP A 116 -15.39 -10.26 -14.19
N GLU A 117 -16.13 -9.52 -13.38
CA GLU A 117 -17.02 -8.44 -13.84
C GLU A 117 -16.27 -7.15 -14.16
N PHE A 118 -14.99 -7.02 -13.75
CA PHE A 118 -14.20 -5.81 -13.94
C PHE A 118 -13.15 -6.02 -15.04
N PRO A 119 -13.20 -5.27 -16.16
CA PRO A 119 -12.27 -5.44 -17.27
C PRO A 119 -10.83 -5.15 -16.83
N SER A 120 -10.01 -6.19 -16.72
CA SER A 120 -8.59 -6.08 -16.39
C SER A 120 -7.75 -6.87 -17.38
N LYS A 121 -6.69 -6.25 -17.90
CA LYS A 121 -5.72 -6.92 -18.79
C LYS A 121 -4.85 -7.98 -18.07
N VAL A 122 -4.84 -7.94 -16.73
CA VAL A 122 -3.97 -8.80 -15.90
C VAL A 122 -4.80 -9.46 -14.80
N LYS A 123 -4.73 -10.77 -14.72
CA LYS A 123 -5.31 -11.52 -13.59
C LYS A 123 -4.50 -11.23 -12.32
N ARG A 124 -5.17 -10.65 -11.32
CA ARG A 124 -4.57 -10.36 -10.00
C ARG A 124 -4.91 -11.48 -9.02
N PRO A 125 -4.05 -11.75 -8.03
CA PRO A 125 -4.35 -12.74 -6.99
C PRO A 125 -5.51 -12.26 -6.12
N HIS A 126 -6.32 -13.21 -5.64
CA HIS A 126 -7.39 -12.92 -4.68
C HIS A 126 -6.87 -12.56 -3.30
N PHE A 127 -5.68 -13.04 -2.93
CA PHE A 127 -5.05 -12.77 -1.64
C PHE A 127 -3.58 -12.38 -1.83
N SER A 128 -3.19 -11.19 -1.36
CA SER A 128 -1.86 -10.59 -1.53
C SER A 128 -1.30 -9.97 -0.24
N VAL A 129 -1.79 -10.40 0.91
CA VAL A 129 -1.31 -9.91 2.22
C VAL A 129 0.13 -10.33 2.44
N LEU A 130 0.96 -9.39 2.92
CA LEU A 130 2.37 -9.62 3.21
C LEU A 130 2.57 -9.95 4.69
N ASP A 131 3.37 -10.97 4.97
CA ASP A 131 3.87 -11.24 6.32
C ASP A 131 5.03 -10.28 6.64
N LYS A 132 4.86 -9.47 7.68
CA LYS A 132 5.81 -8.44 8.15
C LYS A 132 6.58 -8.86 9.39
N THR A 133 6.37 -10.08 9.88
CA THR A 133 6.99 -10.57 11.12
C THR A 133 8.51 -10.45 11.11
N LYS A 134 9.15 -10.85 10.01
CA LYS A 134 10.61 -10.73 9.85
C LYS A 134 11.09 -9.29 9.99
N LEU A 135 10.39 -8.32 9.41
CA LEU A 135 10.75 -6.91 9.50
C LEU A 135 10.62 -6.40 10.94
N LYS A 136 9.48 -6.67 11.58
CA LYS A 136 9.24 -6.24 12.97
C LYS A 136 10.28 -6.80 13.94
N LEU A 137 10.60 -8.09 13.84
CA LEU A 137 11.61 -8.72 14.68
C LEU A 137 13.03 -8.21 14.42
N ALA A 138 13.38 -7.99 13.15
CA ALA A 138 14.72 -7.54 12.78
C ALA A 138 15.01 -6.12 13.26
N PHE A 139 14.05 -5.20 13.13
CA PHE A 139 14.26 -3.78 13.36
C PHE A 139 13.59 -3.24 14.64
N GLY A 140 12.81 -4.06 15.35
CA GLY A 140 12.11 -3.62 16.57
C GLY A 140 11.08 -2.54 16.32
N VAL A 141 10.41 -2.58 15.17
CA VAL A 141 9.47 -1.53 14.73
C VAL A 141 8.02 -1.97 14.87
N GLU A 142 7.17 -1.03 15.21
CA GLU A 142 5.72 -1.14 15.12
C GLU A 142 5.23 -0.54 13.80
N ILE A 143 4.22 -1.16 13.21
CA ILE A 143 3.66 -0.72 11.93
C ILE A 143 2.25 -0.21 12.19
N PRO A 144 1.89 1.00 11.74
CA PRO A 144 0.56 1.54 11.92
C PRO A 144 -0.52 0.72 11.19
N TYR A 145 -1.75 0.75 11.72
CA TYR A 145 -2.91 0.17 11.05
C TYR A 145 -3.26 0.99 9.81
N TRP A 146 -3.69 0.32 8.73
CA TRP A 146 -3.89 0.95 7.44
C TRP A 146 -4.91 2.11 7.44
N LYS A 147 -5.98 2.01 8.24
CA LYS A 147 -6.97 3.09 8.35
C LYS A 147 -6.38 4.35 8.98
N ASP A 148 -5.58 4.20 10.05
CA ASP A 148 -4.95 5.33 10.73
C ASP A 148 -4.00 6.09 9.79
N SER A 149 -3.27 5.34 8.97
CA SER A 149 -2.38 5.90 7.96
C SER A 149 -3.14 6.55 6.80
N LEU A 150 -4.30 5.99 6.41
CA LEU A 150 -5.17 6.60 5.42
C LEU A 150 -5.74 7.94 5.90
N VAL A 151 -6.18 8.01 7.16
CA VAL A 151 -6.65 9.27 7.78
C VAL A 151 -5.58 10.35 7.68
N LYS A 152 -4.33 10.04 8.03
CA LYS A 152 -3.19 10.97 7.92
C LYS A 152 -3.01 11.47 6.49
N CYS A 153 -2.98 10.56 5.53
CA CYS A 153 -2.81 10.90 4.12
C CYS A 153 -3.95 11.78 3.58
N ILE A 154 -5.20 11.47 3.93
CA ILE A 154 -6.37 12.27 3.51
C ILE A 154 -6.33 13.68 4.11
N ASN A 155 -5.94 13.82 5.38
CA ASN A 155 -5.79 15.13 6.02
C ASN A 155 -4.70 15.97 5.33
N GLU A 156 -3.52 15.39 5.07
CA GLU A 156 -2.46 16.08 4.31
C GLU A 156 -2.92 16.49 2.89
N LEU A 157 -3.77 15.68 2.24
CA LEU A 157 -4.36 16.02 0.94
C LEU A 157 -5.42 17.13 1.01
N LYS A 158 -6.06 17.34 2.17
CA LYS A 158 -7.02 18.44 2.38
C LYS A 158 -6.31 19.77 2.66
N GLU A 159 -5.20 19.73 3.38
CA GLU A 159 -4.40 20.90 3.76
C GLU A 159 -3.63 21.50 2.56
N ASN A 160 -3.29 20.68 1.56
CA ASN A 160 -2.50 21.07 0.39
C ASN A 160 -3.36 21.40 -0.85
N ASN A 161 -4.69 21.46 -0.72
CA ASN A 161 -5.62 21.93 -1.75
C ASN A 161 -6.20 23.29 -1.34
#